data_c6e8cbcb52b49de47d2c1e5437caf5d7
#
_entry.id   c6e8cbcb52b49de47d2c1e5437caf5d7
#
_cell.length_a   1.000
_cell.length_b   1.000
_cell.length_c   1.000
_cell.angle_alpha   90.00
_cell.angle_beta   90.00
_cell.angle_gamma   90.00
#
_symmetry.space_group_name_H-M   'P 1'
#
loop_
_entity.id
_entity.type
_entity.pdbx_description
1 polymer ?
#
loop_
_entity_poly.entity_id
_entity_poly.type
_entity_poly.pdbx_seq_one_letter_code
_entity_poly.pdbx_strand_id
1 'polypeptide(L)'
;MKKKIVIVPLDERPCNMFFPERLFLNEDFNIVRPETLGNKKLPADLDKLASFLRKECKDADGLILSVDTLLYGGLIPSRIHHETKETLLSRMELIREIRKENPNMLIYAFQVIMRCPNYSSNDEEPDYYERYGKEIHDAGVVIHKSRLGIKSQVQLSKLMDKIDQKCLNDYIGRRETNRFMNVETLQYLRDGWIDALVIPQDDSAAYGYAAMDQSSIR
;
A
#
# COMPACT_ATOMS: atom_id res chain seq x y z
N MET A 1 25.17 13.20 -19.19
CA MET A 1 23.83 13.73 -18.82
C MET A 1 23.40 13.11 -17.50
N LYS A 2 22.71 13.85 -16.63
CA LYS A 2 22.13 13.28 -15.40
C LYS A 2 21.03 12.28 -15.76
N LYS A 3 20.93 11.20 -15.02
CA LYS A 3 19.83 10.25 -15.16
C LYS A 3 18.55 10.84 -14.53
N LYS A 4 17.45 10.84 -15.27
CA LYS A 4 16.14 11.30 -14.77
C LYS A 4 15.44 10.16 -14.04
N ILE A 5 15.19 10.34 -12.75
CA ILE A 5 14.46 9.39 -11.92
C ILE A 5 13.15 10.03 -11.46
N VAL A 6 12.05 9.42 -11.84
CA VAL A 6 10.71 9.79 -11.36
C VAL A 6 10.42 9.03 -10.07
N ILE A 7 9.96 9.72 -9.04
CA ILE A 7 9.58 9.10 -7.76
C ILE A 7 8.13 9.42 -7.44
N VAL A 8 7.31 8.40 -7.22
CA VAL A 8 6.00 8.53 -6.58
C VAL A 8 6.15 8.07 -5.13
N PRO A 9 6.17 9.01 -4.17
CA PRO A 9 6.32 8.69 -2.75
C PRO A 9 5.13 7.92 -2.20
N LEU A 10 5.32 7.27 -1.02
CA LEU A 10 4.27 6.55 -0.31
C LEU A 10 3.13 7.47 0.16
N ASP A 11 3.49 8.68 0.59
CA ASP A 11 2.58 9.71 1.06
C ASP A 11 3.27 11.08 1.12
N GLU A 12 2.55 12.08 1.64
CA GLU A 12 2.97 13.47 1.75
C GLU A 12 3.99 13.76 2.86
N ARG A 13 4.25 12.80 3.76
CA ARG A 13 5.16 13.03 4.89
C ARG A 13 6.57 13.41 4.41
N PRO A 14 7.25 14.34 5.09
CA PRO A 14 8.55 14.84 4.65
C PRO A 14 9.60 13.76 4.38
N CYS A 15 9.60 12.68 5.16
CA CYS A 15 10.53 11.55 4.99
C CYS A 15 10.30 10.81 3.66
N ASN A 16 9.05 10.71 3.20
CA ASN A 16 8.71 10.08 1.94
C ASN A 16 8.81 11.06 0.77
N MET A 17 8.36 12.30 0.98
CA MET A 17 8.22 13.30 -0.07
C MET A 17 9.54 14.00 -0.42
N PHE A 18 10.37 14.36 0.56
CA PHE A 18 11.52 15.23 0.36
C PHE A 18 12.87 14.56 0.61
N PHE A 19 12.97 13.57 1.51
CA PHE A 19 14.26 12.98 1.85
C PHE A 19 14.89 12.23 0.68
N PRO A 20 14.16 11.44 -0.15
CA PRO A 20 14.76 10.80 -1.31
C PRO A 20 15.46 11.80 -2.24
N GLU A 21 14.80 12.91 -2.57
CA GLU A 21 15.38 13.96 -3.40
C GLU A 21 16.65 14.55 -2.76
N ARG A 22 16.61 14.85 -1.46
CA ARG A 22 17.74 15.44 -0.75
C ARG A 22 18.93 14.51 -0.58
N LEU A 23 18.68 13.19 -0.42
CA LEU A 23 19.74 12.18 -0.30
C LEU A 23 20.49 11.97 -1.61
N PHE A 24 19.83 12.19 -2.74
CA PHE A 24 20.39 12.01 -4.07
C PHE A 24 20.70 13.33 -4.79
N LEU A 25 20.82 14.43 -4.05
CA LEU A 25 21.32 15.73 -4.58
C LEU A 25 22.80 15.61 -4.97
N ASN A 26 23.04 15.05 -6.14
CA ASN A 26 24.38 14.95 -6.71
C ASN A 26 24.34 15.28 -8.21
N GLU A 27 25.49 15.19 -8.87
CA GLU A 27 25.59 15.48 -10.31
C GLU A 27 25.05 14.38 -11.22
N ASP A 28 24.77 13.19 -10.66
CA ASP A 28 24.43 11.99 -11.44
C ASP A 28 22.92 11.85 -11.69
N PHE A 29 22.08 12.37 -10.78
CA PHE A 29 20.63 12.19 -10.82
C PHE A 29 19.87 13.52 -10.87
N ASN A 30 18.78 13.50 -11.65
CA ASN A 30 17.72 14.49 -11.64
C ASN A 30 16.46 13.82 -11.11
N ILE A 31 16.10 14.10 -9.86
CA ILE A 31 14.92 13.52 -9.19
C ILE A 31 13.70 14.38 -9.49
N VAL A 32 12.65 13.76 -10.00
CA VAL A 32 11.36 14.41 -10.31
C VAL A 32 10.25 13.69 -9.54
N ARG A 33 9.43 14.46 -8.83
CA ARG A 33 8.30 13.94 -8.04
C ARG A 33 7.07 14.84 -8.19
N PRO A 34 5.87 14.37 -7.84
CA PRO A 34 4.70 15.25 -7.76
C PRO A 34 4.94 16.42 -6.77
N GLU A 35 4.43 17.59 -7.08
CA GLU A 35 4.54 18.75 -6.18
C GLU A 35 3.76 18.53 -4.89
N THR A 36 2.58 17.93 -5.00
CA THR A 36 1.69 17.64 -3.89
C THR A 36 1.12 16.24 -4.02
N LEU A 37 0.90 15.61 -2.88
CA LEU A 37 0.07 14.41 -2.73
C LEU A 37 -1.15 14.75 -1.86
N GLY A 38 -1.82 13.74 -1.32
CA GLY A 38 -2.91 13.92 -0.37
C GLY A 38 -2.46 14.53 0.97
N ASN A 39 -3.31 14.42 1.96
CA ASN A 39 -2.97 14.82 3.33
C ASN A 39 -3.68 13.90 4.31
N LYS A 40 -2.94 13.06 5.01
CA LYS A 40 -3.48 12.06 5.93
C LYS A 40 -4.57 11.20 5.26
N LYS A 41 -5.83 11.29 5.76
CA LYS A 41 -6.99 10.56 5.22
C LYS A 41 -7.48 11.06 3.85
N LEU A 42 -7.08 12.28 3.45
CA LEU A 42 -7.44 12.83 2.13
C LEU A 42 -6.50 12.25 1.08
N PRO A 43 -7.00 11.50 0.09
CA PRO A 43 -6.15 10.92 -0.96
C PRO A 43 -5.56 11.98 -1.89
N ALA A 44 -4.48 11.64 -2.56
CA ALA A 44 -3.96 12.41 -3.68
C ALA A 44 -4.98 12.46 -4.83
N ASP A 45 -4.90 13.52 -5.63
CA ASP A 45 -5.63 13.64 -6.89
C ASP A 45 -5.01 12.66 -7.91
N LEU A 46 -5.69 11.52 -8.11
CA LEU A 46 -5.18 10.43 -8.95
C LEU A 46 -5.12 10.80 -10.44
N ASP A 47 -5.98 11.71 -10.92
CA ASP A 47 -5.94 12.17 -12.31
C ASP A 47 -4.72 13.06 -12.56
N LYS A 48 -4.40 13.93 -11.60
CA LYS A 48 -3.16 14.71 -11.65
C LYS A 48 -1.93 13.82 -11.56
N LEU A 49 -1.95 12.82 -10.68
CA LEU A 49 -0.87 11.85 -10.56
C LEU A 49 -0.66 11.07 -11.87
N ALA A 50 -1.73 10.59 -12.48
CA ALA A 50 -1.66 9.89 -13.77
C ALA A 50 -1.11 10.79 -14.88
N SER A 51 -1.57 12.04 -14.92
CA SER A 51 -1.07 13.03 -15.88
C SER A 51 0.42 13.35 -15.68
N PHE A 52 0.84 13.50 -14.44
CA PHE A 52 2.25 13.66 -14.06
C PHE A 52 3.08 12.46 -14.53
N LEU A 53 2.66 11.24 -14.23
CA LEU A 53 3.38 10.03 -14.63
C LEU A 53 3.49 9.90 -16.14
N ARG A 54 2.40 10.09 -16.90
CA ARG A 54 2.43 10.06 -18.37
C ARG A 54 3.37 11.09 -18.96
N LYS A 55 3.50 12.28 -18.35
CA LYS A 55 4.39 13.33 -18.80
C LYS A 55 5.85 13.01 -18.46
N GLU A 56 6.13 12.74 -17.19
CA GLU A 56 7.50 12.70 -16.68
C GLU A 56 8.22 11.37 -16.97
N CYS A 57 7.47 10.26 -17.19
CA CYS A 57 8.08 8.99 -17.50
C CYS A 57 8.50 8.80 -18.98
N LYS A 58 8.11 9.69 -19.89
CA LYS A 58 8.43 9.57 -21.32
C LYS A 58 9.92 9.49 -21.61
N ASP A 59 10.71 10.26 -20.88
CA ASP A 59 12.15 10.42 -21.06
C ASP A 59 12.93 10.07 -19.77
N ALA A 60 12.32 9.36 -18.85
CA ALA A 60 12.94 8.96 -17.59
C ALA A 60 13.80 7.71 -17.78
N ASP A 61 14.93 7.64 -17.05
CA ASP A 61 15.77 6.45 -16.94
C ASP A 61 15.24 5.45 -15.91
N GLY A 62 14.47 5.94 -14.93
CA GLY A 62 13.88 5.11 -13.90
C GLY A 62 12.64 5.69 -13.26
N LEU A 63 11.78 4.81 -12.78
CA LEU A 63 10.60 5.10 -11.96
C LEU A 63 10.67 4.32 -10.64
N ILE A 64 10.56 5.03 -9.52
CA ILE A 64 10.32 4.44 -8.20
C ILE A 64 8.88 4.73 -7.83
N LEU A 65 8.05 3.68 -7.75
CA LEU A 65 6.60 3.80 -7.68
C LEU A 65 6.03 3.21 -6.39
N SER A 66 5.40 4.05 -5.57
CA SER A 66 4.45 3.58 -4.58
C SER A 66 3.17 3.12 -5.28
N VAL A 67 2.90 1.81 -5.27
CA VAL A 67 1.65 1.26 -5.79
C VAL A 67 0.46 1.68 -4.93
N ASP A 68 0.65 1.82 -3.60
CA ASP A 68 -0.40 2.33 -2.71
C ASP A 68 -0.83 3.75 -3.10
N THR A 69 0.12 4.63 -3.43
CA THR A 69 -0.20 5.99 -3.88
C THR A 69 -0.89 6.00 -5.24
N LEU A 70 -0.45 5.13 -6.17
CA LEU A 70 -1.09 4.99 -7.47
C LEU A 70 -2.54 4.50 -7.36
N LEU A 71 -2.80 3.54 -6.48
CA LEU A 71 -4.11 2.88 -6.37
C LEU A 71 -5.08 3.65 -5.48
N TYR A 72 -4.61 4.14 -4.35
CA TYR A 72 -5.44 4.68 -3.27
C TYR A 72 -5.21 6.15 -2.98
N GLY A 73 -4.15 6.74 -3.54
CA GLY A 73 -3.75 8.13 -3.27
C GLY A 73 -2.88 8.31 -2.04
N GLY A 74 -2.31 7.22 -1.46
CA GLY A 74 -1.39 7.27 -0.33
C GLY A 74 -1.56 6.14 0.67
N LEU A 75 -0.69 6.09 1.68
CA LEU A 75 -0.67 5.02 2.68
C LEU A 75 -1.94 4.99 3.54
N ILE A 76 -2.35 6.13 4.13
CA ILE A 76 -3.56 6.16 4.97
C ILE A 76 -4.82 5.91 4.13
N PRO A 77 -5.02 6.54 2.95
CA PRO A 77 -6.10 6.17 2.04
C PRO A 77 -6.19 4.68 1.74
N SER A 78 -5.07 3.95 1.61
CA SER A 78 -5.09 2.50 1.38
C SER A 78 -5.73 1.69 2.53
N ARG A 79 -5.83 2.26 3.73
CA ARG A 79 -6.40 1.63 4.92
C ARG A 79 -7.88 1.96 5.14
N ILE A 80 -8.42 2.94 4.41
CA ILE A 80 -9.78 3.49 4.64
C ILE A 80 -10.66 3.53 3.39
N HIS A 81 -10.13 3.12 2.22
CA HIS A 81 -10.86 3.18 0.94
C HIS A 81 -12.06 2.23 0.89
N HIS A 82 -12.94 2.49 -0.08
CA HIS A 82 -14.06 1.63 -0.47
C HIS A 82 -14.01 1.28 -1.96
N GLU A 83 -12.81 1.28 -2.55
CA GLU A 83 -12.61 1.01 -3.96
C GLU A 83 -12.89 -0.45 -4.30
N THR A 84 -13.44 -0.69 -5.49
CA THR A 84 -13.61 -2.05 -6.01
C THR A 84 -12.33 -2.57 -6.65
N LYS A 85 -12.20 -3.89 -6.76
CA LYS A 85 -11.06 -4.52 -7.44
C LYS A 85 -10.95 -4.07 -8.90
N GLU A 86 -12.06 -3.92 -9.59
CA GLU A 86 -12.14 -3.47 -10.98
C GLU A 86 -11.58 -2.05 -11.13
N THR A 87 -11.96 -1.14 -10.24
CA THR A 87 -11.41 0.22 -10.21
C THR A 87 -9.91 0.21 -9.98
N LEU A 88 -9.44 -0.58 -9.02
CA LEU A 88 -8.00 -0.66 -8.70
C LEU A 88 -7.20 -1.28 -9.85
N LEU A 89 -7.70 -2.33 -10.48
CA LEU A 89 -7.08 -2.93 -11.67
C LEU A 89 -7.00 -1.92 -12.83
N SER A 90 -8.05 -1.14 -13.05
CA SER A 90 -8.02 -0.10 -14.10
C SER A 90 -6.94 0.96 -13.85
N ARG A 91 -6.67 1.32 -12.59
CA ARG A 91 -5.57 2.23 -12.22
C ARG A 91 -4.20 1.60 -12.47
N MET A 92 -4.04 0.29 -12.26
CA MET A 92 -2.79 -0.43 -12.56
C MET A 92 -2.43 -0.44 -14.04
N GLU A 93 -3.39 -0.33 -14.95
CA GLU A 93 -3.11 -0.28 -16.39
C GLU A 93 -2.17 0.87 -16.77
N LEU A 94 -2.12 1.94 -15.98
CA LEU A 94 -1.17 3.04 -16.19
C LEU A 94 0.30 2.55 -16.18
N ILE A 95 0.65 1.54 -15.39
CA ILE A 95 2.00 0.94 -15.37
C ILE A 95 2.31 0.32 -16.75
N ARG A 96 1.33 -0.40 -17.33
CA ARG A 96 1.47 -0.99 -18.67
C ARG A 96 1.59 0.07 -19.78
N GLU A 97 0.80 1.15 -19.68
CA GLU A 97 0.90 2.27 -20.60
C GLU A 97 2.31 2.87 -20.57
N ILE A 98 2.81 3.19 -19.38
CA ILE A 98 4.14 3.78 -19.17
C ILE A 98 5.23 2.84 -19.69
N ARG A 99 5.18 1.54 -19.39
CA ARG A 99 6.14 0.55 -19.88
C ARG A 99 6.16 0.47 -21.40
N LYS A 100 5.00 0.54 -22.06
CA LYS A 100 4.91 0.52 -23.55
C LYS A 100 5.49 1.79 -24.17
N GLU A 101 5.28 2.95 -23.54
CA GLU A 101 5.83 4.22 -24.04
C GLU A 101 7.34 4.36 -23.83
N ASN A 102 7.88 3.79 -22.74
CA ASN A 102 9.32 3.79 -22.44
C ASN A 102 9.80 2.40 -22.00
N PRO A 103 10.05 1.48 -22.97
CA PRO A 103 10.40 0.09 -22.69
C PRO A 103 11.72 -0.10 -21.93
N ASN A 104 12.65 0.84 -22.06
CA ASN A 104 13.99 0.75 -21.47
C ASN A 104 14.09 1.37 -20.06
N MET A 105 13.04 2.06 -19.59
CA MET A 105 13.02 2.64 -18.25
C MET A 105 12.99 1.54 -17.19
N LEU A 106 13.79 1.67 -16.14
CA LEU A 106 13.71 0.76 -14.99
C LEU A 106 12.54 1.16 -14.09
N ILE A 107 11.66 0.21 -13.78
CA ILE A 107 10.51 0.43 -12.89
C ILE A 107 10.68 -0.38 -11.61
N TYR A 108 10.96 0.30 -10.51
CA TYR A 108 11.01 -0.26 -9.15
C TYR A 108 9.72 0.11 -8.42
N ALA A 109 8.91 -0.89 -8.10
CA ALA A 109 7.66 -0.70 -7.39
C ALA A 109 7.78 -1.16 -5.94
N PHE A 110 6.97 -0.57 -5.07
CA PHE A 110 6.75 -1.07 -3.73
C PHE A 110 5.29 -0.90 -3.34
N GLN A 111 4.78 -1.86 -2.54
CA GLN A 111 3.40 -1.88 -2.07
C GLN A 111 3.33 -2.47 -0.67
N VAL A 112 2.73 -1.75 0.26
CA VAL A 112 2.71 -2.13 1.68
C VAL A 112 1.65 -3.21 1.95
N ILE A 113 1.97 -4.18 2.82
CA ILE A 113 0.94 -5.05 3.42
C ILE A 113 0.22 -4.23 4.49
N MET A 114 -1.11 -4.17 4.39
CA MET A 114 -1.93 -3.41 5.34
C MET A 114 -1.65 -3.84 6.78
N ARG A 115 -1.32 -2.90 7.65
CA ARG A 115 -1.08 -3.14 9.08
C ARG A 115 -2.36 -3.50 9.84
N CYS A 116 -2.19 -3.94 11.07
CA CYS A 116 -3.26 -4.13 12.03
C CYS A 116 -2.74 -3.73 13.42
N PRO A 117 -2.84 -2.43 13.79
CA PRO A 117 -2.28 -1.92 15.03
C PRO A 117 -2.93 -2.54 16.27
N ASN A 118 -2.14 -2.71 17.35
CA ASN A 118 -2.60 -3.30 18.61
C ASN A 118 -3.23 -2.29 19.59
N TYR A 119 -3.61 -1.13 19.09
CA TYR A 119 -4.25 -0.04 19.84
C TYR A 119 -5.51 0.42 19.16
N SER A 120 -6.34 1.19 19.88
CA SER A 120 -7.54 1.81 19.35
C SER A 120 -7.28 3.28 19.11
N SER A 121 -7.26 3.69 17.83
CA SER A 121 -7.17 5.07 17.36
C SER A 121 -7.66 5.12 15.92
N ASN A 122 -8.36 6.19 15.57
CA ASN A 122 -8.80 6.42 14.21
C ASN A 122 -7.93 7.43 13.43
N ASP A 123 -6.81 7.87 13.96
CA ASP A 123 -5.97 8.89 13.31
C ASP A 123 -5.53 8.50 11.90
N GLU A 124 -5.14 7.24 11.73
CA GLU A 124 -4.68 6.67 10.45
C GLU A 124 -5.47 5.42 10.03
N GLU A 125 -6.59 5.15 10.69
CA GLU A 125 -7.43 3.98 10.50
C GLU A 125 -8.90 4.40 10.27
N PRO A 126 -9.81 3.48 9.90
CA PRO A 126 -11.24 3.78 9.82
C PRO A 126 -11.79 4.28 11.15
N ASP A 127 -12.84 5.10 11.12
CA ASP A 127 -13.37 5.77 12.33
C ASP A 127 -13.80 4.79 13.42
N TYR A 128 -14.33 3.63 13.05
CA TYR A 128 -14.69 2.58 14.01
C TYR A 128 -13.49 1.95 14.73
N TYR A 129 -12.27 2.13 14.21
CA TYR A 129 -11.04 1.58 14.80
C TYR A 129 -10.71 2.24 16.15
N GLU A 130 -11.16 3.48 16.40
CA GLU A 130 -11.11 4.14 17.71
C GLU A 130 -11.79 3.30 18.79
N ARG A 131 -12.89 2.62 18.44
CA ARG A 131 -13.66 1.80 19.37
C ARG A 131 -13.26 0.33 19.39
N TYR A 132 -12.96 -0.24 18.24
CA TYR A 132 -12.81 -1.70 18.07
C TYR A 132 -11.41 -2.14 17.64
N GLY A 133 -10.45 -1.23 17.50
CA GLY A 133 -9.14 -1.51 16.94
C GLY A 133 -8.39 -2.61 17.66
N LYS A 134 -8.33 -2.53 19.00
CA LYS A 134 -7.68 -3.55 19.81
C LYS A 134 -8.35 -4.91 19.71
N GLU A 135 -9.67 -4.97 19.75
CA GLU A 135 -10.43 -6.22 19.63
C GLU A 135 -10.27 -6.85 18.24
N ILE A 136 -10.25 -6.03 17.17
CA ILE A 136 -9.98 -6.50 15.79
C ILE A 136 -8.58 -7.10 15.72
N HIS A 137 -7.58 -6.40 16.24
CA HIS A 137 -6.20 -6.91 16.29
C HIS A 137 -6.13 -8.24 17.05
N ASP A 138 -6.65 -8.29 18.28
CA ASP A 138 -6.60 -9.46 19.15
C ASP A 138 -7.34 -10.66 18.52
N ALA A 139 -8.46 -10.42 17.84
CA ALA A 139 -9.17 -11.44 17.07
C ALA A 139 -8.27 -12.03 15.95
N GLY A 140 -7.57 -11.16 15.21
CA GLY A 140 -6.60 -11.59 14.20
C GLY A 140 -5.48 -12.45 14.75
N VAL A 141 -4.95 -12.10 15.93
CA VAL A 141 -3.92 -12.91 16.62
C VAL A 141 -4.46 -14.28 17.00
N VAL A 142 -5.68 -14.36 17.58
CA VAL A 142 -6.30 -15.64 17.97
C VAL A 142 -6.58 -16.51 16.74
N ILE A 143 -7.11 -15.94 15.68
CA ILE A 143 -7.37 -16.64 14.41
C ILE A 143 -6.07 -17.21 13.84
N HIS A 144 -5.00 -16.42 13.78
CA HIS A 144 -3.71 -16.87 13.25
C HIS A 144 -3.12 -18.01 14.07
N LYS A 145 -3.07 -17.85 15.40
CA LYS A 145 -2.60 -18.91 16.31
C LYS A 145 -3.40 -20.19 16.14
N SER A 146 -4.73 -20.10 16.04
CA SER A 146 -5.59 -21.26 15.82
C SER A 146 -5.27 -21.99 14.51
N ARG A 147 -5.03 -21.26 13.42
CA ARG A 147 -4.62 -21.84 12.12
C ARG A 147 -3.27 -22.59 12.21
N LEU A 148 -2.39 -22.14 13.10
CA LEU A 148 -1.09 -22.77 13.36
C LEU A 148 -1.13 -23.89 14.42
N GLY A 149 -2.31 -24.22 14.94
CA GLY A 149 -2.46 -25.21 16.01
C GLY A 149 -1.98 -24.73 17.38
N ILE A 150 -1.74 -23.44 17.56
CA ILE A 150 -1.27 -22.85 18.80
C ILE A 150 -2.49 -22.47 19.66
N LYS A 151 -2.56 -23.02 20.88
CA LYS A 151 -3.65 -22.68 21.82
C LYS A 151 -3.55 -21.21 22.25
N SER A 152 -4.68 -20.52 22.26
CA SER A 152 -4.84 -19.19 22.83
C SER A 152 -5.65 -19.28 24.11
N GLN A 153 -5.29 -18.51 25.14
CA GLN A 153 -6.08 -18.38 26.38
C GLN A 153 -7.31 -17.49 26.15
N VAL A 154 -7.30 -16.66 25.12
CA VAL A 154 -8.41 -15.77 24.76
C VAL A 154 -9.40 -16.52 23.88
N GLN A 155 -10.69 -16.47 24.25
CA GLN A 155 -11.77 -17.05 23.46
C GLN A 155 -12.17 -16.09 22.33
N LEU A 156 -12.07 -16.56 21.10
CA LEU A 156 -12.40 -15.77 19.90
C LEU A 156 -13.84 -15.23 19.94
N SER A 157 -14.81 -16.05 20.36
CA SER A 157 -16.22 -15.65 20.46
C SER A 157 -16.40 -14.40 21.32
N LYS A 158 -15.74 -14.33 22.49
CA LYS A 158 -15.81 -13.15 23.37
C LYS A 158 -15.23 -11.89 22.76
N LEU A 159 -14.27 -11.99 21.85
CA LEU A 159 -13.76 -10.84 21.10
C LEU A 159 -14.76 -10.43 20.02
N MET A 160 -15.27 -11.41 19.26
CA MET A 160 -16.21 -11.16 18.18
C MET A 160 -17.52 -10.52 18.68
N ASP A 161 -18.01 -10.92 19.87
CA ASP A 161 -19.21 -10.36 20.50
C ASP A 161 -19.06 -8.86 20.86
N LYS A 162 -17.82 -8.35 20.97
CA LYS A 162 -17.53 -6.95 21.27
C LYS A 162 -17.48 -6.06 20.04
N ILE A 163 -17.30 -6.63 18.86
CA ILE A 163 -17.06 -5.89 17.61
C ILE A 163 -18.37 -5.83 16.82
N ASP A 164 -18.76 -4.64 16.38
CA ASP A 164 -19.86 -4.52 15.42
C ASP A 164 -19.52 -5.30 14.14
N GLN A 165 -20.41 -6.21 13.76
CA GLN A 165 -20.18 -7.12 12.63
C GLN A 165 -20.01 -6.38 11.30
N LYS A 166 -20.67 -5.22 11.11
CA LYS A 166 -20.49 -4.40 9.90
C LYS A 166 -19.10 -3.80 9.85
N CYS A 167 -18.59 -3.32 10.99
CA CYS A 167 -17.22 -2.78 11.09
C CYS A 167 -16.17 -3.86 10.82
N LEU A 168 -16.36 -5.05 11.37
CA LEU A 168 -15.45 -6.18 11.12
C LEU A 168 -15.47 -6.61 9.65
N ASN A 169 -16.65 -6.74 9.07
CA ASN A 169 -16.79 -7.12 7.65
C ASN A 169 -16.15 -6.08 6.72
N ASP A 170 -16.33 -4.79 7.00
CA ASP A 170 -15.67 -3.69 6.28
C ASP A 170 -14.14 -3.81 6.38
N TYR A 171 -13.62 -4.02 7.60
CA TYR A 171 -12.18 -4.16 7.81
C TYR A 171 -11.59 -5.36 7.08
N ILE A 172 -12.23 -6.52 7.16
CA ILE A 172 -11.77 -7.75 6.50
C ILE A 172 -11.89 -7.63 4.98
N GLY A 173 -13.01 -7.10 4.46
CA GLY A 173 -13.22 -6.93 3.02
C GLY A 173 -12.16 -6.00 2.40
N ARG A 174 -11.80 -4.92 3.08
CA ARG A 174 -10.74 -4.01 2.64
C ARG A 174 -9.37 -4.71 2.62
N ARG A 175 -9.04 -5.48 3.66
CA ARG A 175 -7.80 -6.27 3.69
C ARG A 175 -7.76 -7.28 2.55
N GLU A 176 -8.85 -7.97 2.27
CA GLU A 176 -8.92 -8.92 1.15
C GLU A 176 -8.70 -8.23 -0.19
N THR A 177 -9.24 -7.03 -0.37
CA THR A 177 -8.99 -6.21 -1.56
C THR A 177 -7.53 -5.80 -1.68
N ASN A 178 -6.92 -5.30 -0.58
CA ASN A 178 -5.51 -4.90 -0.58
C ASN A 178 -4.59 -6.10 -0.85
N ARG A 179 -4.84 -7.24 -0.21
CA ARG A 179 -4.09 -8.47 -0.46
C ARG A 179 -4.23 -8.95 -1.90
N PHE A 180 -5.43 -8.89 -2.47
CA PHE A 180 -5.64 -9.18 -3.89
C PHE A 180 -4.75 -8.28 -4.76
N MET A 181 -4.70 -6.97 -4.48
CA MET A 181 -3.85 -6.05 -5.24
C MET A 181 -2.35 -6.31 -5.02
N ASN A 182 -1.92 -6.76 -3.83
CA ASN A 182 -0.53 -7.20 -3.63
C ASN A 182 -0.19 -8.39 -4.56
N VAL A 183 -1.09 -9.36 -4.73
CA VAL A 183 -0.90 -10.50 -5.63
C VAL A 183 -0.88 -10.05 -7.09
N GLU A 184 -1.76 -9.13 -7.50
CA GLU A 184 -1.76 -8.57 -8.85
C GLU A 184 -0.46 -7.82 -9.16
N THR A 185 0.09 -7.10 -8.18
CA THR A 185 1.40 -6.43 -8.35
C THR A 185 2.55 -7.43 -8.53
N LEU A 186 2.50 -8.58 -7.85
CA LEU A 186 3.43 -9.69 -8.11
C LEU A 186 3.27 -10.25 -9.52
N GLN A 187 2.04 -10.32 -10.04
CA GLN A 187 1.83 -10.74 -11.42
C GLN A 187 2.44 -9.74 -12.42
N TYR A 188 2.35 -8.43 -12.14
CA TYR A 188 3.00 -7.40 -12.96
C TYR A 188 4.52 -7.55 -12.98
N LEU A 189 5.15 -7.98 -11.87
CA LEU A 189 6.58 -8.32 -11.84
C LEU A 189 6.88 -9.55 -12.72
N ARG A 190 6.10 -10.62 -12.59
CA ARG A 190 6.26 -11.85 -13.38
C ARG A 190 6.10 -11.61 -14.88
N ASP A 191 5.18 -10.74 -15.26
CA ASP A 191 4.90 -10.39 -16.65
C ASP A 191 5.90 -9.38 -17.23
N GLY A 192 6.84 -8.87 -16.42
CA GLY A 192 7.86 -7.90 -16.84
C GLY A 192 7.35 -6.46 -17.02
N TRP A 193 6.18 -6.12 -16.48
CA TRP A 193 5.69 -4.74 -16.46
C TRP A 193 6.45 -3.86 -15.47
N ILE A 194 6.97 -4.44 -14.40
CA ILE A 194 7.89 -3.84 -13.44
C ILE A 194 9.15 -4.71 -13.32
N ASP A 195 10.29 -4.10 -12.99
CA ASP A 195 11.59 -4.79 -12.94
C ASP A 195 11.96 -5.28 -11.55
N ALA A 196 11.46 -4.60 -10.51
CA ALA A 196 11.66 -4.99 -9.12
C ALA A 196 10.46 -4.61 -8.26
N LEU A 197 10.19 -5.43 -7.26
CA LEU A 197 9.09 -5.22 -6.32
C LEU A 197 9.55 -5.46 -4.89
N VAL A 198 9.24 -4.52 -4.00
CA VAL A 198 9.38 -4.67 -2.55
C VAL A 198 7.99 -4.62 -1.93
N ILE A 199 7.63 -5.65 -1.15
CA ILE A 199 6.37 -5.68 -0.39
C ILE A 199 6.72 -5.65 1.10
N PRO A 200 6.89 -4.46 1.71
CA PRO A 200 7.19 -4.33 3.12
C PRO A 200 5.96 -4.64 3.95
N GLN A 201 6.20 -5.25 5.11
CA GLN A 201 5.19 -5.42 6.15
C GLN A 201 5.27 -4.24 7.11
N ASP A 202 4.20 -3.48 7.17
CA ASP A 202 4.00 -2.45 8.19
C ASP A 202 3.48 -3.13 9.48
N ASP A 203 3.99 -2.77 10.65
CA ASP A 203 3.71 -3.43 11.93
C ASP A 203 3.96 -4.96 11.90
N SER A 204 5.23 -5.35 11.91
CA SER A 204 5.65 -6.76 11.88
C SER A 204 5.44 -7.44 13.23
N ALA A 205 4.21 -7.89 13.49
CA ALA A 205 3.91 -8.78 14.61
C ALA A 205 4.07 -10.25 14.19
N ALA A 206 4.50 -11.10 15.13
CA ALA A 206 4.65 -12.54 14.87
C ALA A 206 3.32 -13.22 14.50
N TYR A 207 2.21 -12.71 15.01
CA TYR A 207 0.86 -13.25 14.77
C TYR A 207 -0.12 -12.12 14.48
N GLY A 208 -1.14 -12.38 13.67
CA GLY A 208 -2.22 -11.46 13.35
C GLY A 208 -2.52 -11.42 11.86
N TYR A 209 -3.39 -10.50 11.46
CA TYR A 209 -3.81 -10.36 10.07
C TYR A 209 -2.65 -10.05 9.14
N ALA A 210 -1.75 -9.12 9.49
CA ALA A 210 -0.62 -8.75 8.63
C ALA A 210 0.31 -9.95 8.37
N ALA A 211 0.59 -10.79 9.38
CA ALA A 211 1.39 -11.99 9.22
C ALA A 211 0.69 -13.05 8.36
N MET A 212 -0.65 -13.19 8.46
CA MET A 212 -1.43 -14.08 7.59
C MET A 212 -1.41 -13.59 6.14
N ASP A 213 -1.58 -12.30 5.90
CA ASP A 213 -1.53 -11.71 4.56
C ASP A 213 -0.15 -11.90 3.93
N GLN A 214 0.93 -11.63 4.69
CA GLN A 214 2.30 -11.88 4.24
C GLN A 214 2.51 -13.33 3.81
N SER A 215 2.01 -14.30 4.61
CA SER A 215 2.14 -15.73 4.28
C SER A 215 1.36 -16.12 3.03
N SER A 216 0.28 -15.41 2.70
CA SER A 216 -0.54 -15.69 1.52
C SER A 216 -0.02 -15.05 0.23
N ILE A 217 0.92 -14.10 0.32
CA ILE A 217 1.53 -13.40 -0.82
C ILE A 217 2.83 -14.09 -1.25
N ARG A 218 3.45 -14.86 -0.37
CA ARG A 218 4.67 -15.65 -0.65
C ARG A 218 4.36 -16.90 -1.49
#